data_a765056dad01e85ae19dea96e52222a6
#
_entry.id   a765056dad01e85ae19dea96e52222a6
#
_cell.length_a   1.000
_cell.length_b   1.000
_cell.length_c   1.000
_cell.angle_alpha   90.00
_cell.angle_beta   90.00
_cell.angle_gamma   90.00
#
_symmetry.space_group_name_H-M   'P 1'
#
loop_
_entity.id
_entity.type
_entity.pdbx_description
1 polymer ?
#
loop_
_entity_poly.entity_id
_entity_poly.type
_entity_poly.pdbx_seq_one_letter_code
_entity_poly.pdbx_strand_id
1 'polypeptide(L)'
;MDKSQLFGRRLPLDQAPPEGHGIPALRQVNGRWQCQRCQQWIGVNDYLPHRIPYCRHCLNLGRLTSHTKLYTIPEPNQFATLTHSPLTWQGQLSPQQRIAAQAVLRLTQAGRNQLLWAVTGAGKTEIGFPALAWALQRGWRVAWTSPRVDVCLELAPRLARAFAVPQAVLYGDQPRPYTYCPLTICTTHQLLRFEAAFDWVIVDEVDAFPLATSPLLQLAVRRAQKPTGSHLYLTATPGQDLQRQIRRHQLAVTYLPLRHHGYLLPPLRVKLVANWQSQLDQQRLPGNLLRQVRQYQQTGQRYLLFVPHVKDLARVQQALRRAGIEGGVTVHAADPQRQAKVQAFRERRVSGLVTTTILERGVTFPAVCVLILGGDDLVFSTAALVQIAGRVGRQRDHPGGDVICYATSQTRTIQRAQAMINALNRRGRRLGGRCP
;
A
#
# COMPACT_ATOMS: atom_id res chain seq x y z
N MET A 1 -0.40 32.12 -10.81
CA MET A 1 -0.55 30.65 -10.81
C MET A 1 -1.36 30.29 -12.04
N ASP A 2 -0.94 29.30 -12.83
CA ASP A 2 -1.71 28.82 -13.97
C ASP A 2 -3.06 28.24 -13.48
N LYS A 3 -4.17 28.59 -14.15
CA LYS A 3 -5.53 28.15 -13.81
C LYS A 3 -5.66 26.60 -13.80
N SER A 4 -4.92 25.91 -14.64
CA SER A 4 -4.90 24.43 -14.71
C SER A 4 -4.49 23.79 -13.38
N GLN A 5 -3.76 24.50 -12.54
CA GLN A 5 -3.39 24.01 -11.22
C GLN A 5 -4.58 23.92 -10.25
N LEU A 6 -5.72 24.56 -10.57
CA LEU A 6 -6.96 24.53 -9.79
C LEU A 6 -7.99 23.53 -10.32
N PHE A 7 -7.80 22.95 -11.50
CA PHE A 7 -8.74 22.01 -12.10
C PHE A 7 -8.96 20.78 -11.21
N GLY A 8 -10.18 20.65 -10.67
CA GLY A 8 -10.55 19.61 -9.75
C GLY A 8 -9.77 19.60 -8.43
N ARG A 9 -9.15 20.74 -8.03
CA ARG A 9 -8.36 20.85 -6.79
C ARG A 9 -8.92 21.92 -5.88
N ARG A 10 -8.87 21.66 -4.57
CA ARG A 10 -9.20 22.62 -3.50
C ARG A 10 -7.94 23.09 -2.81
N LEU A 11 -7.46 24.30 -3.16
CA LEU A 11 -6.23 24.86 -2.62
C LEU A 11 -6.49 26.12 -1.80
N PRO A 12 -5.77 26.32 -0.69
CA PRO A 12 -5.73 27.61 -0.01
C PRO A 12 -4.91 28.59 -0.85
N LEU A 13 -5.46 29.74 -1.13
CA LEU A 13 -4.76 30.83 -1.81
C LEU A 13 -5.03 32.13 -1.06
N ASP A 14 -4.03 33.00 -1.01
CA ASP A 14 -4.12 34.32 -0.37
C ASP A 14 -4.96 35.29 -1.20
N GLN A 15 -4.96 35.12 -2.54
CA GLN A 15 -5.74 35.92 -3.46
C GLN A 15 -6.68 35.05 -4.30
N ALA A 16 -7.88 35.57 -4.55
CA ALA A 16 -8.87 34.92 -5.40
C ALA A 16 -8.38 34.87 -6.85
N PRO A 17 -8.31 33.68 -7.48
CA PRO A 17 -8.05 33.60 -8.92
C PRO A 17 -9.28 34.07 -9.70
N PRO A 18 -9.11 34.64 -10.92
CA PRO A 18 -10.20 35.24 -11.69
C PRO A 18 -11.40 34.32 -11.95
N GLU A 19 -11.15 33.03 -12.18
CA GLU A 19 -12.18 32.03 -12.51
C GLU A 19 -12.45 31.06 -11.35
N GLY A 20 -11.82 31.23 -10.19
CA GLY A 20 -11.87 30.25 -9.07
C GLY A 20 -13.05 30.51 -8.14
N HIS A 21 -13.82 29.48 -7.84
CA HIS A 21 -14.82 29.52 -6.79
C HIS A 21 -14.18 29.33 -5.43
N GLY A 22 -14.30 30.34 -4.56
CA GLY A 22 -13.76 30.31 -3.19
C GLY A 22 -14.82 29.94 -2.17
N ILE A 23 -14.54 28.92 -1.36
CA ILE A 23 -15.37 28.56 -0.20
C ILE A 23 -14.58 28.76 1.10
N PRO A 24 -15.21 29.07 2.24
CA PRO A 24 -14.52 29.09 3.53
C PRO A 24 -13.86 27.73 3.80
N ALA A 25 -12.60 27.72 4.24
CA ALA A 25 -11.93 26.46 4.58
C ALA A 25 -12.53 25.78 5.81
N LEU A 26 -13.05 26.56 6.74
CA LEU A 26 -13.82 26.08 7.89
C LEU A 26 -15.24 26.64 7.83
N ARG A 27 -16.22 25.79 8.07
CA ARG A 27 -17.63 26.16 8.14
C ARG A 27 -18.18 25.87 9.52
N GLN A 28 -19.00 26.77 10.04
CA GLN A 28 -19.72 26.53 11.29
C GLN A 28 -21.03 25.78 11.01
N VAL A 29 -21.24 24.68 11.72
CA VAL A 29 -22.44 23.84 11.62
C VAL A 29 -22.90 23.54 13.05
N ASN A 30 -24.08 23.96 13.43
CA ASN A 30 -24.64 23.79 14.78
C ASN A 30 -23.68 24.24 15.89
N GLY A 31 -23.08 25.43 15.73
CA GLY A 31 -22.13 26.01 16.71
C GLY A 31 -20.72 25.39 16.71
N ARG A 32 -20.45 24.37 15.89
CA ARG A 32 -19.14 23.71 15.82
C ARG A 32 -18.48 23.95 14.47
N TRP A 33 -17.17 24.10 14.44
CA TRP A 33 -16.40 24.27 13.22
C TRP A 33 -16.11 22.92 12.54
N GLN A 34 -16.30 22.86 11.23
CA GLN A 34 -15.97 21.70 10.38
C GLN A 34 -15.06 22.13 9.23
N CYS A 35 -14.00 21.38 8.99
CA CYS A 35 -13.10 21.60 7.86
C CYS A 35 -13.74 21.17 6.54
N GLN A 36 -13.80 22.06 5.55
CA GLN A 36 -14.40 21.78 4.25
C GLN A 36 -13.49 20.92 3.34
N ARG A 37 -12.19 20.82 3.66
CA ARG A 37 -11.26 19.94 2.93
C ARG A 37 -11.36 18.49 3.40
N CYS A 38 -11.29 18.23 4.70
CA CYS A 38 -11.23 16.86 5.24
C CYS A 38 -12.49 16.42 5.97
N GLN A 39 -13.48 17.31 6.13
CA GLN A 39 -14.76 17.10 6.83
C GLN A 39 -14.61 16.73 8.32
N GLN A 40 -13.42 16.90 8.90
CA GLN A 40 -13.22 16.67 10.34
C GLN A 40 -13.70 17.87 11.15
N TRP A 41 -14.22 17.58 12.33
CA TRP A 41 -14.61 18.59 13.30
C TRP A 41 -13.35 19.17 13.96
N ILE A 42 -13.39 20.49 14.24
CA ILE A 42 -12.33 21.18 14.95
C ILE A 42 -12.51 20.89 16.44
N GLY A 43 -11.46 20.39 17.08
CA GLY A 43 -11.45 20.09 18.50
C GLY A 43 -11.28 21.32 19.38
N VAL A 44 -11.56 21.17 20.66
CA VAL A 44 -11.42 22.26 21.67
C VAL A 44 -9.99 22.79 21.80
N ASN A 45 -9.00 21.99 21.45
CA ASN A 45 -7.57 22.35 21.48
C ASN A 45 -7.03 22.79 20.11
N ASP A 46 -7.87 22.89 19.09
CA ASP A 46 -7.46 23.23 17.73
C ASP A 46 -7.71 24.72 17.42
N TYR A 47 -7.16 25.59 18.32
CA TYR A 47 -7.25 27.05 18.19
C TYR A 47 -5.86 27.68 18.26
N LEU A 48 -5.62 28.63 17.37
CA LEU A 48 -4.48 29.55 17.42
C LEU A 48 -4.73 30.67 18.43
N PRO A 49 -3.73 31.53 18.75
CA PRO A 49 -3.94 32.78 19.48
C PRO A 49 -5.14 33.56 18.92
N HIS A 50 -5.80 34.37 19.77
CA HIS A 50 -7.03 35.08 19.42
C HIS A 50 -8.24 34.18 19.07
N ARG A 51 -8.25 32.92 19.54
CA ARG A 51 -9.33 31.94 19.35
C ARG A 51 -9.66 31.64 17.88
N ILE A 52 -8.68 31.71 16.99
CA ILE A 52 -8.84 31.37 15.57
C ILE A 52 -8.83 29.85 15.41
N PRO A 53 -9.93 29.20 15.00
CA PRO A 53 -9.97 27.76 14.79
C PRO A 53 -9.11 27.36 13.59
N TYR A 54 -8.41 26.23 13.68
CA TYR A 54 -7.65 25.65 12.57
C TYR A 54 -7.84 24.14 12.47
N CYS A 55 -7.62 23.59 11.29
CA CYS A 55 -7.72 22.16 11.08
C CYS A 55 -6.35 21.47 11.24
N ARG A 56 -6.16 20.77 12.36
CA ARG A 56 -4.93 20.01 12.62
C ARG A 56 -4.72 18.84 11.63
N HIS A 57 -5.80 18.22 11.11
CA HIS A 57 -5.72 17.12 10.18
C HIS A 57 -5.21 17.53 8.78
N CYS A 58 -5.23 18.82 8.49
CA CYS A 58 -4.77 19.36 7.21
C CYS A 58 -3.40 20.04 7.26
N LEU A 59 -2.71 20.08 8.40
CA LEU A 59 -1.44 20.81 8.57
C LEU A 59 -0.39 20.42 7.52
N ASN A 60 -0.21 19.15 7.26
CA ASN A 60 0.75 18.64 6.25
C ASN A 60 0.37 18.96 4.78
N LEU A 61 -0.83 19.52 4.56
CA LEU A 61 -1.33 19.94 3.25
C LEU A 61 -1.52 21.45 3.13
N GLY A 62 -1.01 22.21 4.10
CA GLY A 62 -1.22 23.63 4.29
C GLY A 62 -2.28 23.92 5.35
N ARG A 63 -1.93 24.86 6.25
CA ARG A 63 -2.80 25.29 7.38
C ARG A 63 -4.12 25.86 6.86
N LEU A 64 -5.22 25.41 7.44
CA LEU A 64 -6.56 25.93 7.17
C LEU A 64 -7.14 26.51 8.46
N THR A 65 -7.59 27.76 8.39
CA THR A 65 -8.22 28.50 9.49
C THR A 65 -9.60 29.02 9.07
N SER A 66 -10.34 29.65 9.98
CA SER A 66 -11.61 30.34 9.67
C SER A 66 -11.43 31.49 8.68
N HIS A 67 -10.22 32.05 8.55
CA HIS A 67 -9.92 33.13 7.61
C HIS A 67 -9.44 32.63 6.25
N THR A 68 -9.13 31.33 6.13
CA THR A 68 -8.65 30.74 4.87
C THR A 68 -9.82 30.47 3.95
N LYS A 69 -9.66 30.78 2.66
CA LYS A 69 -10.56 30.30 1.60
C LYS A 69 -9.89 29.19 0.79
N LEU A 70 -10.67 28.23 0.37
CA LEU A 70 -10.28 27.17 -0.58
C LEU A 70 -10.85 27.50 -1.93
N TYR A 71 -9.97 27.59 -2.94
CA TYR A 71 -10.36 27.89 -4.32
C TYR A 71 -10.30 26.64 -5.17
N THR A 72 -11.25 26.50 -6.07
CA THR A 72 -11.34 25.40 -7.03
C THR A 72 -11.89 25.89 -8.37
N ILE A 73 -11.50 25.20 -9.43
CA ILE A 73 -12.15 25.27 -10.75
C ILE A 73 -12.59 23.82 -11.06
N PRO A 74 -13.85 23.62 -11.51
CA PRO A 74 -14.30 22.27 -11.92
C PRO A 74 -13.35 21.65 -12.94
N GLU A 75 -13.20 20.32 -12.88
CA GLU A 75 -12.31 19.58 -13.78
C GLU A 75 -12.86 19.56 -15.22
N PRO A 76 -12.18 20.19 -16.20
CA PRO A 76 -12.67 20.27 -17.57
C PRO A 76 -12.24 19.12 -18.47
N ASN A 77 -11.34 18.24 -18.02
CA ASN A 77 -10.71 17.19 -18.85
C ASN A 77 -10.11 17.74 -20.17
N GLN A 78 -9.19 18.67 -20.05
CA GLN A 78 -8.51 19.26 -21.22
C GLN A 78 -7.40 18.34 -21.78
N PHE A 79 -7.64 17.03 -21.81
CA PHE A 79 -6.72 16.06 -22.37
C PHE A 79 -7.24 15.55 -23.72
N ALA A 80 -6.40 15.63 -24.74
CA ALA A 80 -6.77 15.16 -26.07
C ALA A 80 -6.99 13.63 -26.07
N THR A 81 -8.00 13.18 -26.81
CA THR A 81 -8.13 11.77 -27.16
C THR A 81 -6.96 11.36 -28.06
N LEU A 82 -6.26 10.30 -27.68
CA LEU A 82 -5.09 9.84 -28.43
C LEU A 82 -5.52 8.91 -29.55
N THR A 83 -4.94 9.08 -30.72
CA THR A 83 -5.17 8.21 -31.90
C THR A 83 -4.61 6.80 -31.70
N HIS A 84 -3.49 6.70 -30.95
CA HIS A 84 -2.82 5.44 -30.65
C HIS A 84 -2.79 5.17 -29.15
N SER A 85 -2.62 3.91 -28.78
CA SER A 85 -2.47 3.53 -27.39
C SER A 85 -1.21 4.17 -26.79
N PRO A 86 -1.30 4.82 -25.62
CA PRO A 86 -0.13 5.39 -24.94
C PRO A 86 0.75 4.31 -24.26
N LEU A 87 0.38 3.04 -24.30
CA LEU A 87 1.11 1.94 -23.67
C LEU A 87 2.33 1.56 -24.50
N THR A 88 3.52 1.78 -23.94
CA THR A 88 4.83 1.46 -24.55
C THR A 88 5.48 0.21 -23.94
N TRP A 89 4.82 -0.39 -22.95
CA TRP A 89 5.33 -1.56 -22.24
C TRP A 89 5.38 -2.81 -23.15
N GLN A 90 6.55 -3.43 -23.26
CA GLN A 90 6.81 -4.61 -24.12
C GLN A 90 6.73 -5.95 -23.37
N GLY A 91 6.41 -5.95 -22.07
CA GLY A 91 6.30 -7.17 -21.29
C GLY A 91 5.06 -8.01 -21.67
N GLN A 92 5.06 -9.27 -21.23
CA GLN A 92 3.97 -10.19 -21.51
C GLN A 92 3.25 -10.59 -20.21
N LEU A 93 1.92 -10.51 -20.22
CA LEU A 93 1.09 -11.04 -19.15
C LEU A 93 0.99 -12.56 -19.26
N SER A 94 1.11 -13.26 -18.13
CA SER A 94 0.80 -14.69 -18.08
C SER A 94 -0.68 -14.93 -18.48
N PRO A 95 -1.07 -16.16 -18.86
CA PRO A 95 -2.48 -16.45 -19.22
C PRO A 95 -3.48 -15.98 -18.14
N GLN A 96 -3.17 -16.23 -16.87
CA GLN A 96 -4.03 -15.84 -15.75
C GLN A 96 -4.08 -14.33 -15.53
N GLN A 97 -2.94 -13.64 -15.68
CA GLN A 97 -2.89 -12.17 -15.65
C GLN A 97 -3.68 -11.56 -16.81
N ARG A 98 -3.63 -12.15 -18.01
CA ARG A 98 -4.38 -11.67 -19.17
C ARG A 98 -5.88 -11.76 -18.96
N ILE A 99 -6.38 -12.86 -18.39
CA ILE A 99 -7.79 -13.02 -18.03
C ILE A 99 -8.20 -11.96 -17.01
N ALA A 100 -7.39 -11.75 -15.98
CA ALA A 100 -7.65 -10.72 -14.95
C ALA A 100 -7.62 -9.30 -15.56
N ALA A 101 -6.66 -8.98 -16.43
CA ALA A 101 -6.55 -7.69 -17.09
C ALA A 101 -7.75 -7.39 -18.00
N GLN A 102 -8.24 -8.38 -18.73
CA GLN A 102 -9.46 -8.26 -19.53
C GLN A 102 -10.71 -8.03 -18.67
N ALA A 103 -10.80 -8.70 -17.51
CA ALA A 103 -11.90 -8.48 -16.59
C ALA A 103 -11.86 -7.05 -16.00
N VAL A 104 -10.68 -6.59 -15.58
CA VAL A 104 -10.47 -5.21 -15.10
C VAL A 104 -10.85 -4.20 -16.17
N LEU A 105 -10.39 -4.40 -17.42
CA LEU A 105 -10.71 -3.52 -18.54
C LEU A 105 -12.23 -3.44 -18.81
N ARG A 106 -12.91 -4.58 -18.92
CA ARG A 106 -14.37 -4.62 -19.12
C ARG A 106 -15.14 -3.89 -18.02
N LEU A 107 -14.77 -4.08 -16.77
CA LEU A 107 -15.42 -3.41 -15.64
C LEU A 107 -15.13 -1.90 -15.62
N THR A 108 -13.92 -1.48 -16.02
CA THR A 108 -13.58 -0.05 -16.18
C THR A 108 -14.39 0.58 -17.31
N GLN A 109 -14.52 -0.09 -18.44
CA GLN A 109 -15.35 0.34 -19.58
C GLN A 109 -16.83 0.50 -19.19
N ALA A 110 -17.31 -0.38 -18.32
CA ALA A 110 -18.69 -0.32 -17.77
C ALA A 110 -18.87 0.67 -16.62
N GLY A 111 -17.85 1.47 -16.27
CA GLY A 111 -17.90 2.43 -15.15
C GLY A 111 -18.14 1.78 -13.77
N ARG A 112 -17.77 0.50 -13.61
CA ARG A 112 -18.06 -0.25 -12.38
C ARG A 112 -16.92 -0.12 -11.36
N ASN A 113 -17.30 0.11 -10.12
CA ASN A 113 -16.38 -0.02 -8.98
C ASN A 113 -15.97 -1.47 -8.81
N GLN A 114 -14.67 -1.72 -8.63
CA GLN A 114 -14.13 -3.07 -8.68
C GLN A 114 -12.94 -3.29 -7.73
N LEU A 115 -12.73 -4.55 -7.39
CA LEU A 115 -11.60 -5.02 -6.60
C LEU A 115 -10.82 -6.07 -7.40
N LEU A 116 -9.52 -5.87 -7.56
CA LEU A 116 -8.58 -6.93 -7.94
C LEU A 116 -8.01 -7.56 -6.66
N TRP A 117 -8.55 -8.72 -6.29
CA TRP A 117 -8.04 -9.52 -5.18
C TRP A 117 -6.96 -10.45 -5.69
N ALA A 118 -5.72 -10.00 -5.62
CA ALA A 118 -4.58 -10.73 -6.17
C ALA A 118 -3.52 -10.97 -5.10
N VAL A 119 -2.95 -12.17 -5.11
CA VAL A 119 -1.87 -12.52 -4.16
C VAL A 119 -0.66 -11.60 -4.31
N THR A 120 0.17 -11.55 -3.28
CA THR A 120 1.46 -10.85 -3.36
C THR A 120 2.35 -11.47 -4.43
N GLY A 121 2.99 -10.65 -5.26
CA GLY A 121 3.80 -11.13 -6.38
C GLY A 121 3.00 -11.57 -7.62
N ALA A 122 1.70 -11.27 -7.68
CA ALA A 122 0.85 -11.56 -8.84
C ALA A 122 1.04 -10.60 -10.03
N GLY A 123 1.78 -9.49 -9.87
CA GLY A 123 1.92 -8.46 -10.90
C GLY A 123 0.67 -7.59 -11.05
N LYS A 124 0.12 -7.13 -9.92
CA LYS A 124 -1.10 -6.29 -9.88
C LYS A 124 -1.00 -5.03 -10.73
N THR A 125 0.18 -4.45 -10.81
CA THR A 125 0.43 -3.20 -11.56
C THR A 125 0.23 -3.42 -13.06
N GLU A 126 0.87 -4.41 -13.64
CA GLU A 126 0.82 -4.71 -15.06
C GLU A 126 -0.58 -5.15 -15.52
N ILE A 127 -1.36 -5.77 -14.62
CA ILE A 127 -2.77 -6.14 -14.86
C ILE A 127 -3.63 -4.90 -15.10
N GLY A 128 -3.31 -3.78 -14.46
CA GLY A 128 -3.99 -2.50 -14.65
C GLY A 128 -3.64 -1.80 -15.97
N PHE A 129 -2.54 -2.17 -16.65
CA PHE A 129 -2.05 -1.45 -17.83
C PHE A 129 -3.04 -1.38 -19.00
N PRO A 130 -3.71 -2.46 -19.42
CA PRO A 130 -4.68 -2.37 -20.52
C PRO A 130 -5.85 -1.42 -20.23
N ALA A 131 -6.36 -1.43 -19.00
CA ALA A 131 -7.43 -0.53 -18.59
C ALA A 131 -6.94 0.92 -18.47
N LEU A 132 -5.72 1.13 -17.95
CA LEU A 132 -5.11 2.46 -17.88
C LEU A 132 -4.85 3.03 -19.28
N ALA A 133 -4.33 2.22 -20.19
CA ALA A 133 -4.13 2.62 -21.59
C ALA A 133 -5.44 3.05 -22.24
N TRP A 134 -6.49 2.26 -22.06
CA TRP A 134 -7.83 2.55 -22.58
C TRP A 134 -8.40 3.88 -22.02
N ALA A 135 -8.24 4.12 -20.71
CA ALA A 135 -8.70 5.34 -20.06
C ALA A 135 -7.94 6.59 -20.55
N LEU A 136 -6.60 6.51 -20.56
CA LEU A 136 -5.74 7.61 -21.02
C LEU A 136 -5.94 7.93 -22.51
N GLN A 137 -6.15 6.91 -23.35
CA GLN A 137 -6.43 7.10 -24.77
C GLN A 137 -7.70 7.92 -25.00
N ARG A 138 -8.68 7.85 -24.09
CA ARG A 138 -9.94 8.61 -24.14
C ARG A 138 -9.88 10.00 -23.48
N GLY A 139 -8.70 10.45 -23.09
CA GLY A 139 -8.54 11.73 -22.40
C GLY A 139 -9.07 11.69 -20.96
N TRP A 140 -9.21 10.50 -20.34
CA TRP A 140 -9.58 10.41 -18.94
C TRP A 140 -8.45 10.88 -18.04
N ARG A 141 -8.83 11.57 -16.98
CA ARG A 141 -7.90 11.89 -15.89
C ARG A 141 -7.91 10.78 -14.85
N VAL A 142 -6.75 10.16 -14.63
CA VAL A 142 -6.60 8.99 -13.78
C VAL A 142 -5.70 9.30 -12.58
N ALA A 143 -6.13 8.88 -11.38
CA ALA A 143 -5.27 8.84 -10.20
C ALA A 143 -4.87 7.40 -9.89
N TRP A 144 -3.57 7.15 -9.70
CA TRP A 144 -3.07 5.92 -9.09
C TRP A 144 -2.51 6.26 -7.72
N THR A 145 -3.16 5.79 -6.67
CA THR A 145 -2.85 6.18 -5.29
C THR A 145 -2.50 5.00 -4.40
N SER A 146 -1.67 5.25 -3.41
CA SER A 146 -1.36 4.31 -2.34
C SER A 146 -1.25 5.05 -1.00
N PRO A 147 -1.55 4.42 0.15
CA PRO A 147 -1.33 5.05 1.45
C PRO A 147 0.16 5.23 1.80
N ARG A 148 1.08 4.68 1.02
CA ARG A 148 2.52 4.63 1.31
C ARG A 148 3.34 5.37 0.26
N VAL A 149 4.24 6.23 0.72
CA VAL A 149 5.18 6.99 -0.13
C VAL A 149 6.09 6.03 -0.91
N ASP A 150 6.65 5.01 -0.26
CA ASP A 150 7.55 4.03 -0.90
C ASP A 150 6.92 3.36 -2.14
N VAL A 151 5.61 3.07 -2.08
CA VAL A 151 4.87 2.47 -3.20
C VAL A 151 4.72 3.48 -4.34
N CYS A 152 4.41 4.74 -4.04
CA CYS A 152 4.32 5.79 -5.06
C CYS A 152 5.66 6.02 -5.77
N LEU A 153 6.77 6.01 -5.01
CA LEU A 153 8.13 6.17 -5.53
C LEU A 153 8.58 4.98 -6.39
N GLU A 154 8.15 3.76 -6.07
CA GLU A 154 8.41 2.57 -6.89
C GLU A 154 7.53 2.57 -8.16
N LEU A 155 6.27 3.00 -8.04
CA LEU A 155 5.29 2.97 -9.10
C LEU A 155 5.56 4.02 -10.19
N ALA A 156 5.93 5.24 -9.79
CA ALA A 156 6.11 6.37 -10.72
C ALA A 156 7.11 6.08 -11.86
N PRO A 157 8.35 5.59 -11.61
CA PRO A 157 9.27 5.27 -12.70
C PRO A 157 8.83 4.06 -13.54
N ARG A 158 8.01 3.14 -12.98
CA ARG A 158 7.45 2.02 -13.74
C ARG A 158 6.40 2.50 -14.72
N LEU A 159 5.50 3.38 -14.28
CA LEU A 159 4.47 3.95 -15.15
C LEU A 159 5.09 4.90 -16.20
N ALA A 160 6.10 5.68 -15.85
CA ALA A 160 6.81 6.54 -16.81
C ALA A 160 7.48 5.74 -17.95
N ARG A 161 7.97 4.54 -17.66
CA ARG A 161 8.54 3.64 -18.69
C ARG A 161 7.48 2.88 -19.48
N ALA A 162 6.30 2.69 -18.91
CA ALA A 162 5.24 1.91 -19.51
C ALA A 162 4.26 2.75 -20.34
N PHE A 163 4.20 4.06 -20.14
CA PHE A 163 3.23 4.94 -20.78
C PHE A 163 3.87 6.22 -21.31
N ALA A 164 3.63 6.53 -22.57
CA ALA A 164 4.06 7.76 -23.22
C ALA A 164 3.08 8.92 -22.95
N VAL A 165 2.85 9.25 -21.65
CA VAL A 165 2.02 10.39 -21.22
C VAL A 165 2.69 11.14 -20.08
N PRO A 166 2.43 12.45 -19.94
CA PRO A 166 2.86 13.21 -18.76
C PRO A 166 2.24 12.66 -17.49
N GLN A 167 3.02 12.64 -16.40
CA GLN A 167 2.54 12.22 -15.09
C GLN A 167 2.94 13.19 -13.98
N ALA A 168 2.04 13.43 -13.04
CA ALA A 168 2.33 14.13 -11.79
C ALA A 168 2.56 13.12 -10.67
N VAL A 169 3.58 13.36 -9.82
CA VAL A 169 3.86 12.54 -8.65
C VAL A 169 3.70 13.41 -7.41
N LEU A 170 2.77 13.03 -6.49
CA LEU A 170 2.43 13.83 -5.31
C LEU A 170 2.60 13.01 -4.02
N TYR A 171 3.50 13.45 -3.16
CA TYR A 171 3.68 12.92 -1.79
C TYR A 171 4.13 14.06 -0.86
N GLY A 172 4.39 13.82 0.42
CA GLY A 172 4.69 14.85 1.43
C GLY A 172 5.66 15.93 0.95
N ASP A 173 6.95 15.71 1.12
CA ASP A 173 8.02 16.69 0.82
C ASP A 173 8.55 16.54 -0.62
N GLN A 174 7.66 16.61 -1.60
CA GLN A 174 8.09 16.49 -3.00
C GLN A 174 8.83 17.72 -3.49
N PRO A 175 9.92 17.56 -4.26
CA PRO A 175 10.74 18.68 -4.72
C PRO A 175 10.16 19.41 -5.94
N ARG A 176 9.18 18.84 -6.64
CA ARG A 176 8.63 19.41 -7.89
C ARG A 176 7.22 19.97 -7.68
N PRO A 177 6.90 21.13 -8.26
CA PRO A 177 5.55 21.65 -8.25
C PRO A 177 4.59 20.73 -9.01
N TYR A 178 3.31 20.80 -8.66
CA TYR A 178 2.27 20.07 -9.36
C TYR A 178 2.11 20.58 -10.80
N THR A 179 1.97 19.66 -11.74
CA THR A 179 1.60 19.95 -13.13
C THR A 179 0.30 19.23 -13.47
N TYR A 180 -0.62 19.94 -14.11
CA TYR A 180 -1.87 19.37 -14.61
C TYR A 180 -1.58 18.38 -15.74
N CYS A 181 -1.96 17.13 -15.54
CA CYS A 181 -1.69 16.05 -16.49
C CYS A 181 -2.70 14.89 -16.35
N PRO A 182 -2.82 14.03 -17.36
CA PRO A 182 -3.82 12.96 -17.38
C PRO A 182 -3.58 11.87 -16.33
N LEU A 183 -2.33 11.64 -15.92
CA LEU A 183 -1.98 10.62 -14.92
C LEU A 183 -1.37 11.25 -13.68
N THR A 184 -2.01 11.04 -12.53
CA THR A 184 -1.51 11.49 -11.22
C THR A 184 -1.18 10.27 -10.36
N ILE A 185 0.07 10.17 -9.90
CA ILE A 185 0.51 9.16 -8.94
C ILE A 185 0.66 9.86 -7.59
N CYS A 186 -0.05 9.40 -6.56
CA CYS A 186 -0.05 10.15 -5.31
C CYS A 186 -0.26 9.28 -4.07
N THR A 187 0.14 9.80 -2.90
CA THR A 187 -0.33 9.21 -1.66
C THR A 187 -1.81 9.56 -1.42
N THR A 188 -2.55 8.68 -0.75
CA THR A 188 -3.98 8.89 -0.47
C THR A 188 -4.26 10.19 0.29
N HIS A 189 -3.31 10.67 1.10
CA HIS A 189 -3.42 11.98 1.76
C HIS A 189 -3.50 13.14 0.77
N GLN A 190 -2.78 13.06 -0.35
CA GLN A 190 -2.81 14.11 -1.38
C GLN A 190 -4.17 14.22 -2.07
N LEU A 191 -4.96 13.14 -2.08
CA LEU A 191 -6.32 13.18 -2.62
C LEU A 191 -7.25 14.14 -1.87
N LEU A 192 -6.94 14.51 -0.62
CA LEU A 192 -7.66 15.56 0.10
C LEU A 192 -7.64 16.93 -0.60
N ARG A 193 -6.70 17.15 -1.51
CA ARG A 193 -6.62 18.37 -2.35
C ARG A 193 -7.51 18.33 -3.57
N PHE A 194 -8.14 17.17 -3.88
CA PHE A 194 -8.92 16.96 -5.09
C PHE A 194 -10.41 16.77 -4.79
N GLU A 195 -11.23 17.22 -5.73
CA GLU A 195 -12.69 17.07 -5.70
C GLU A 195 -13.21 16.87 -7.11
N ALA A 196 -13.96 15.78 -7.33
CA ALA A 196 -14.54 15.42 -8.62
C ALA A 196 -13.52 15.57 -9.79
N ALA A 197 -12.26 15.18 -9.55
CA ALA A 197 -11.14 15.45 -10.44
C ALA A 197 -10.83 14.28 -11.38
N PHE A 198 -11.09 13.05 -10.96
CA PHE A 198 -10.63 11.88 -11.69
C PHE A 198 -11.78 11.02 -12.19
N ASP A 199 -11.69 10.61 -13.45
CA ASP A 199 -12.63 9.68 -14.08
C ASP A 199 -12.41 8.26 -13.54
N TRP A 200 -11.16 7.94 -13.20
CA TRP A 200 -10.81 6.64 -12.62
C TRP A 200 -9.77 6.80 -11.51
N VAL A 201 -10.05 6.17 -10.36
CA VAL A 201 -9.14 6.17 -9.20
C VAL A 201 -8.69 4.74 -8.92
N ILE A 202 -7.40 4.48 -9.09
CA ILE A 202 -6.77 3.20 -8.74
C ILE A 202 -6.16 3.33 -7.35
N VAL A 203 -6.58 2.48 -6.42
CA VAL A 203 -6.12 2.50 -5.03
C VAL A 203 -5.32 1.24 -4.76
N ASP A 204 -4.01 1.36 -4.77
CA ASP A 204 -3.12 0.25 -4.44
C ASP A 204 -2.93 0.10 -2.93
N GLU A 205 -2.81 -1.13 -2.48
CA GLU A 205 -2.71 -1.46 -1.05
C GLU A 205 -3.85 -0.86 -0.21
N VAL A 206 -5.10 -0.95 -0.69
CA VAL A 206 -6.28 -0.38 -0.01
C VAL A 206 -6.46 -0.87 1.44
N ASP A 207 -5.89 -2.01 1.78
CA ASP A 207 -5.87 -2.63 3.10
C ASP A 207 -4.72 -2.15 4.00
N ALA A 208 -3.82 -1.31 3.51
CA ALA A 208 -2.69 -0.82 4.30
C ALA A 208 -3.08 0.37 5.20
N PHE A 209 -2.43 0.42 6.37
CA PHE A 209 -2.47 1.59 7.23
C PHE A 209 -1.80 2.80 6.53
N PRO A 210 -2.33 4.02 6.65
CA PRO A 210 -3.49 4.41 7.45
C PRO A 210 -4.85 4.33 6.72
N LEU A 211 -4.90 4.04 5.41
CA LEU A 211 -6.14 4.08 4.63
C LEU A 211 -7.21 3.11 5.15
N ALA A 212 -6.81 1.89 5.50
CA ALA A 212 -7.74 0.85 5.96
C ALA A 212 -8.55 1.25 7.20
N THR A 213 -8.00 2.10 8.06
CA THR A 213 -8.59 2.51 9.35
C THR A 213 -9.00 3.97 9.42
N SER A 214 -8.75 4.75 8.37
CA SER A 214 -9.00 6.19 8.35
C SER A 214 -10.23 6.55 7.50
N PRO A 215 -11.38 6.88 8.13
CA PRO A 215 -12.56 7.38 7.40
C PRO A 215 -12.25 8.63 6.58
N LEU A 216 -11.32 9.47 7.05
CA LEU A 216 -10.84 10.67 6.37
C LEU A 216 -10.21 10.34 5.01
N LEU A 217 -9.32 9.34 4.95
CA LEU A 217 -8.66 8.94 3.71
C LEU A 217 -9.61 8.20 2.76
N GLN A 218 -10.53 7.42 3.30
CA GLN A 218 -11.59 6.79 2.52
C GLN A 218 -12.52 7.85 1.89
N LEU A 219 -12.82 8.91 2.62
CA LEU A 219 -13.54 10.07 2.10
C LEU A 219 -12.74 10.77 0.98
N ALA A 220 -11.43 10.95 1.16
CA ALA A 220 -10.55 11.57 0.16
C ALA A 220 -10.61 10.82 -1.18
N VAL A 221 -10.53 9.48 -1.14
CA VAL A 221 -10.67 8.63 -2.35
C VAL A 221 -12.01 8.87 -3.05
N ARG A 222 -13.13 8.84 -2.30
CA ARG A 222 -14.48 9.05 -2.87
C ARG A 222 -14.67 10.45 -3.44
N ARG A 223 -14.17 11.49 -2.76
CA ARG A 223 -14.33 12.88 -3.22
C ARG A 223 -13.48 13.24 -4.44
N ALA A 224 -12.30 12.65 -4.54
CA ALA A 224 -11.41 12.87 -5.68
C ALA A 224 -11.97 12.30 -6.99
N GLN A 225 -12.82 11.27 -6.90
CA GLN A 225 -13.51 10.66 -8.03
C GLN A 225 -14.67 11.56 -8.50
N LYS A 226 -14.86 11.65 -9.81
CA LYS A 226 -16.05 12.29 -10.40
C LYS A 226 -17.32 11.49 -10.10
N PRO A 227 -18.51 12.11 -10.09
CA PRO A 227 -19.78 11.38 -9.91
C PRO A 227 -20.00 10.26 -10.92
N THR A 228 -19.55 10.44 -12.16
CA THR A 228 -19.61 9.46 -13.26
C THR A 228 -18.40 8.52 -13.30
N GLY A 229 -17.41 8.75 -12.44
CA GLY A 229 -16.17 7.99 -12.40
C GLY A 229 -16.32 6.64 -11.69
N SER A 230 -15.24 5.88 -11.69
CA SER A 230 -15.16 4.59 -11.01
C SER A 230 -13.83 4.41 -10.29
N HIS A 231 -13.73 3.37 -9.45
CA HIS A 231 -12.46 3.02 -8.81
C HIS A 231 -12.11 1.54 -8.94
N LEU A 232 -10.80 1.29 -8.94
CA LEU A 232 -10.21 -0.03 -8.85
C LEU A 232 -9.41 -0.13 -7.54
N TYR A 233 -9.83 -0.99 -6.65
CA TYR A 233 -9.07 -1.37 -5.46
C TYR A 233 -8.13 -2.52 -5.77
N LEU A 234 -6.87 -2.43 -5.34
CA LEU A 234 -5.87 -3.49 -5.46
C LEU A 234 -5.46 -3.96 -4.06
N THR A 235 -5.59 -5.24 -3.77
CA THR A 235 -5.10 -5.82 -2.51
C THR A 235 -4.94 -7.32 -2.58
N ALA A 236 -4.09 -7.87 -1.71
CA ALA A 236 -4.02 -9.30 -1.43
C ALA A 236 -4.90 -9.71 -0.22
N THR A 237 -5.30 -8.74 0.59
CA THR A 237 -5.91 -8.95 1.91
C THR A 237 -7.07 -7.99 2.16
N PRO A 238 -8.18 -8.08 1.39
CA PRO A 238 -9.31 -7.16 1.54
C PRO A 238 -9.88 -7.21 2.96
N GLY A 239 -10.07 -6.02 3.54
CA GLY A 239 -10.70 -5.85 4.85
C GLY A 239 -12.17 -6.31 4.87
N GLN A 240 -12.75 -6.42 6.06
CA GLN A 240 -14.11 -6.92 6.25
C GLN A 240 -15.16 -6.10 5.49
N ASP A 241 -14.97 -4.78 5.38
CA ASP A 241 -15.90 -3.89 4.67
C ASP A 241 -15.94 -4.18 3.17
N LEU A 242 -14.78 -4.33 2.53
CA LEU A 242 -14.71 -4.73 1.12
C LEU A 242 -15.30 -6.12 0.90
N GLN A 243 -15.01 -7.07 1.80
CA GLN A 243 -15.61 -8.40 1.73
C GLN A 243 -17.14 -8.37 1.90
N ARG A 244 -17.69 -7.47 2.73
CA ARG A 244 -19.14 -7.27 2.86
C ARG A 244 -19.74 -6.70 1.56
N GLN A 245 -19.09 -5.70 0.95
CA GLN A 245 -19.53 -5.12 -0.34
C GLN A 245 -19.52 -6.17 -1.46
N ILE A 246 -18.51 -7.03 -1.51
CA ILE A 246 -18.45 -8.16 -2.47
C ILE A 246 -19.65 -9.11 -2.26
N ARG A 247 -19.90 -9.54 -1.01
CA ARG A 247 -21.03 -10.43 -0.70
C ARG A 247 -22.39 -9.81 -1.03
N ARG A 248 -22.51 -8.48 -0.96
CA ARG A 248 -23.73 -7.74 -1.31
C ARG A 248 -23.80 -7.37 -2.80
N HIS A 249 -22.89 -7.84 -3.64
CA HIS A 249 -22.78 -7.51 -5.06
C HIS A 249 -22.64 -5.99 -5.35
N GLN A 250 -22.22 -5.19 -4.36
CA GLN A 250 -21.97 -3.76 -4.49
C GLN A 250 -20.59 -3.45 -5.09
N LEU A 251 -19.66 -4.39 -5.02
CA LEU A 251 -18.31 -4.29 -5.54
C LEU A 251 -17.98 -5.53 -6.40
N ALA A 252 -17.69 -5.31 -7.67
CA ALA A 252 -17.25 -6.38 -8.55
C ALA A 252 -15.86 -6.88 -8.13
N VAL A 253 -15.60 -8.18 -8.24
CA VAL A 253 -14.32 -8.75 -7.83
C VAL A 253 -13.70 -9.63 -8.90
N THR A 254 -12.43 -9.37 -9.18
CA THR A 254 -11.57 -10.22 -10.02
C THR A 254 -10.55 -10.88 -9.11
N TYR A 255 -10.45 -12.22 -9.18
CA TYR A 255 -9.50 -12.98 -8.37
C TYR A 255 -8.26 -13.35 -9.19
N LEU A 256 -7.08 -13.12 -8.62
CA LEU A 256 -5.83 -13.66 -9.14
C LEU A 256 -5.06 -14.38 -8.02
N PRO A 257 -5.34 -15.68 -7.80
CA PRO A 257 -4.78 -16.45 -6.70
C PRO A 257 -3.38 -17.01 -6.98
N LEU A 258 -2.82 -16.77 -8.17
CA LEU A 258 -1.49 -17.23 -8.56
C LEU A 258 -0.51 -16.06 -8.68
N ARG A 259 0.73 -16.32 -8.33
CA ARG A 259 1.85 -15.41 -8.63
C ARG A 259 2.11 -15.38 -10.14
N HIS A 260 2.83 -14.36 -10.61
CA HIS A 260 3.13 -14.20 -12.04
C HIS A 260 3.85 -15.41 -12.65
N HIS A 261 4.63 -16.15 -11.86
CA HIS A 261 5.35 -17.37 -12.29
C HIS A 261 4.55 -18.67 -12.09
N GLY A 262 3.27 -18.59 -11.67
CA GLY A 262 2.38 -19.75 -11.56
C GLY A 262 2.45 -20.55 -10.25
N TYR A 263 3.28 -20.16 -9.28
CA TYR A 263 3.36 -20.85 -7.98
C TYR A 263 2.37 -20.27 -6.97
N LEU A 264 1.97 -21.12 -6.04
CA LEU A 264 1.10 -20.80 -4.91
C LEU A 264 1.86 -19.99 -3.85
N LEU A 265 1.12 -19.44 -2.89
CA LEU A 265 1.72 -18.84 -1.70
C LEU A 265 2.31 -19.94 -0.79
N PRO A 266 3.46 -19.71 -0.12
CA PRO A 266 3.97 -20.62 0.87
C PRO A 266 3.00 -20.70 2.07
N PRO A 267 2.84 -21.88 2.70
CA PRO A 267 2.00 -22.01 3.87
C PRO A 267 2.61 -21.31 5.08
N LEU A 268 1.77 -20.67 5.89
CA LEU A 268 2.16 -20.12 7.19
C LEU A 268 2.21 -21.25 8.24
N ARG A 269 3.41 -21.71 8.59
CA ARG A 269 3.63 -22.73 9.63
C ARG A 269 3.71 -22.07 11.00
N VAL A 270 2.99 -22.58 11.98
CA VAL A 270 3.02 -22.05 13.36
C VAL A 270 3.80 -23.02 14.25
N LYS A 271 4.73 -22.48 15.04
CA LYS A 271 5.45 -23.19 16.09
C LYS A 271 5.15 -22.49 17.41
N LEU A 272 4.53 -23.22 18.34
CA LEU A 272 4.26 -22.67 19.67
C LEU A 272 5.56 -22.58 20.47
N VAL A 273 5.74 -21.47 21.15
CA VAL A 273 6.90 -21.17 21.99
C VAL A 273 6.42 -20.50 23.29
N ALA A 274 6.80 -21.06 24.40
CA ALA A 274 6.45 -20.49 25.70
C ALA A 274 7.33 -19.30 26.05
N ASN A 275 6.75 -18.24 26.62
CA ASN A 275 7.45 -17.14 27.28
C ASN A 275 8.64 -16.54 26.50
N TRP A 276 8.49 -16.36 25.18
CA TRP A 276 9.58 -15.83 24.35
C TRP A 276 10.05 -14.45 24.81
N GLN A 277 9.16 -13.59 25.35
CA GLN A 277 9.52 -12.28 25.90
C GLN A 277 10.46 -12.45 27.11
N SER A 278 10.12 -13.31 28.07
CA SER A 278 10.96 -13.58 29.23
C SER A 278 12.31 -14.21 28.86
N GLN A 279 12.33 -15.07 27.83
CA GLN A 279 13.59 -15.58 27.27
C GLN A 279 14.43 -14.43 26.68
N LEU A 280 13.78 -13.49 25.96
CA LEU A 280 14.44 -12.35 25.37
C LEU A 280 14.98 -11.38 26.44
N ASP A 281 14.28 -11.22 27.59
CA ASP A 281 14.78 -10.45 28.75
C ASP A 281 16.08 -11.07 29.31
N GLN A 282 16.24 -12.38 29.24
CA GLN A 282 17.44 -13.10 29.58
C GLN A 282 18.46 -13.19 28.42
N GLN A 283 18.27 -12.41 27.36
CA GLN A 283 19.09 -12.42 26.13
C GLN A 283 19.15 -13.82 25.47
N ARG A 284 18.03 -14.54 25.51
CA ARG A 284 17.86 -15.85 24.89
C ARG A 284 16.76 -15.80 23.85
N LEU A 285 16.77 -16.72 22.92
CA LEU A 285 15.73 -16.93 21.92
C LEU A 285 15.23 -18.37 22.01
N PRO A 286 13.99 -18.64 21.58
CA PRO A 286 13.46 -20.00 21.51
C PRO A 286 14.41 -20.94 20.77
N GLY A 287 14.74 -22.09 21.36
CA GLY A 287 15.70 -23.04 20.81
C GLY A 287 15.36 -23.55 19.41
N ASN A 288 14.05 -23.69 19.11
CA ASN A 288 13.59 -24.07 17.78
C ASN A 288 13.79 -22.95 16.74
N LEU A 289 13.72 -21.66 17.13
CA LEU A 289 14.06 -20.53 16.27
C LEU A 289 15.58 -20.50 16.01
N LEU A 290 16.40 -20.62 17.05
CA LEU A 290 17.85 -20.64 16.90
C LEU A 290 18.32 -21.79 15.99
N ARG A 291 17.74 -22.98 16.17
CA ARG A 291 18.04 -24.15 15.31
C ARG A 291 17.71 -23.84 13.85
N GLN A 292 16.58 -23.21 13.58
CA GLN A 292 16.17 -22.83 12.23
C GLN A 292 17.12 -21.80 11.61
N VAL A 293 17.54 -20.78 12.36
CA VAL A 293 18.48 -19.76 11.87
C VAL A 293 19.87 -20.38 11.60
N ARG A 294 20.36 -21.26 12.48
CA ARG A 294 21.60 -22.01 12.24
C ARG A 294 21.56 -22.84 10.97
N GLN A 295 20.44 -23.53 10.74
CA GLN A 295 20.22 -24.28 9.50
C GLN A 295 20.31 -23.37 8.27
N TYR A 296 19.73 -22.16 8.31
CA TYR A 296 19.83 -21.20 7.22
C TYR A 296 21.27 -20.72 6.99
N GLN A 297 22.03 -20.48 8.04
CA GLN A 297 23.45 -20.14 7.90
C GLN A 297 24.24 -21.25 7.23
N GLN A 298 24.04 -22.50 7.67
CA GLN A 298 24.73 -23.67 7.11
C GLN A 298 24.40 -23.91 5.64
N THR A 299 23.16 -23.62 5.22
CA THR A 299 22.70 -23.81 3.85
C THR A 299 22.82 -22.56 2.99
N GLY A 300 23.41 -21.46 3.50
CA GLY A 300 23.53 -20.19 2.79
C GLY A 300 22.18 -19.50 2.49
N GLN A 301 21.11 -19.92 3.15
CA GLN A 301 19.79 -19.31 3.01
C GLN A 301 19.70 -18.01 3.80
N ARG A 302 19.11 -16.99 3.17
CA ARG A 302 18.87 -15.69 3.82
C ARG A 302 17.50 -15.65 4.47
N TYR A 303 17.41 -14.90 5.56
CA TYR A 303 16.15 -14.80 6.30
C TYR A 303 15.78 -13.38 6.68
N LEU A 304 14.47 -13.12 6.72
CA LEU A 304 13.84 -11.98 7.36
C LEU A 304 13.26 -12.45 8.69
N LEU A 305 13.65 -11.84 9.79
CA LEU A 305 13.06 -12.10 11.11
C LEU A 305 12.23 -10.91 11.54
N PHE A 306 10.92 -11.07 11.52
CA PHE A 306 9.98 -10.05 11.97
C PHE A 306 9.77 -10.14 13.48
N VAL A 307 9.81 -8.98 14.15
CA VAL A 307 9.53 -8.83 15.58
C VAL A 307 8.47 -7.74 15.79
N PRO A 308 7.67 -7.79 16.87
CA PRO A 308 6.55 -6.87 17.04
C PRO A 308 6.98 -5.42 17.28
N HIS A 309 8.01 -5.18 18.08
CA HIS A 309 8.37 -3.83 18.51
C HIS A 309 9.81 -3.46 18.19
N VAL A 310 10.03 -2.14 17.98
CA VAL A 310 11.38 -1.60 17.70
C VAL A 310 12.35 -1.90 18.86
N LYS A 311 11.89 -1.87 20.12
CA LYS A 311 12.69 -2.23 21.30
C LYS A 311 13.24 -3.68 21.27
N ASP A 312 12.58 -4.57 20.57
CA ASP A 312 12.99 -5.98 20.48
C ASP A 312 14.10 -6.22 19.47
N LEU A 313 14.32 -5.29 18.52
CA LEU A 313 15.33 -5.44 17.47
C LEU A 313 16.74 -5.64 18.02
N ALA A 314 17.21 -4.72 18.86
CA ALA A 314 18.53 -4.78 19.48
C ALA A 314 18.69 -6.03 20.37
N ARG A 315 17.63 -6.35 21.13
CA ARG A 315 17.60 -7.51 22.04
C ARG A 315 17.71 -8.84 21.27
N VAL A 316 16.96 -8.97 20.19
CA VAL A 316 17.02 -10.15 19.31
C VAL A 316 18.39 -10.26 18.65
N GLN A 317 18.94 -9.16 18.15
CA GLN A 317 20.28 -9.14 17.56
C GLN A 317 21.35 -9.58 18.56
N GLN A 318 21.27 -9.09 19.81
CA GLN A 318 22.20 -9.47 20.88
C GLN A 318 22.09 -10.96 21.22
N ALA A 319 20.85 -11.47 21.34
CA ALA A 319 20.60 -12.88 21.60
C ALA A 319 21.09 -13.80 20.46
N LEU A 320 20.98 -13.37 19.21
CA LEU A 320 21.55 -14.08 18.05
C LEU A 320 23.08 -14.13 18.13
N ARG A 321 23.74 -12.99 18.42
CA ARG A 321 25.20 -12.93 18.58
C ARG A 321 25.69 -13.83 19.71
N ARG A 322 25.02 -13.83 20.87
CA ARG A 322 25.32 -14.74 22.00
C ARG A 322 25.20 -16.21 21.61
N ALA A 323 24.31 -16.53 20.70
CA ALA A 323 24.13 -17.88 20.18
C ALA A 323 25.14 -18.24 19.05
N GLY A 324 26.14 -17.38 18.77
CA GLY A 324 27.12 -17.55 17.70
C GLY A 324 26.56 -17.33 16.30
N ILE A 325 25.47 -16.56 16.19
CA ILE A 325 24.82 -16.24 14.91
C ILE A 325 25.17 -14.81 14.52
N GLU A 326 26.05 -14.66 13.55
CA GLU A 326 26.54 -13.39 13.04
C GLU A 326 25.96 -13.06 11.64
N GLY A 327 26.31 -11.89 11.09
CA GLY A 327 25.93 -11.47 9.74
C GLY A 327 24.49 -10.96 9.60
N GLY A 328 23.78 -10.73 10.73
CA GLY A 328 22.45 -10.13 10.74
C GLY A 328 22.48 -8.63 11.07
N VAL A 329 21.60 -7.86 10.43
CA VAL A 329 21.38 -6.42 10.70
C VAL A 329 19.96 -6.14 11.13
N THR A 330 19.75 -5.02 11.85
CA THR A 330 18.42 -4.56 12.27
C THR A 330 17.98 -3.36 11.46
N VAL A 331 16.66 -3.27 11.15
CA VAL A 331 16.07 -2.16 10.41
C VAL A 331 14.70 -1.80 10.97
N HIS A 332 14.44 -0.48 11.15
CA HIS A 332 13.13 0.06 11.53
C HIS A 332 12.80 1.36 10.75
N ALA A 333 11.61 1.90 10.96
CA ALA A 333 11.11 3.05 10.19
C ALA A 333 12.01 4.30 10.30
N ALA A 334 12.47 4.60 11.52
CA ALA A 334 13.31 5.77 11.82
C ALA A 334 14.83 5.46 11.75
N ASP A 335 15.23 4.34 11.16
CA ASP A 335 16.65 3.99 11.02
C ASP A 335 17.30 4.87 9.93
N PRO A 336 18.27 5.73 10.25
CA PRO A 336 18.91 6.61 9.28
C PRO A 336 19.68 5.83 8.19
N GLN A 337 20.15 4.62 8.50
CA GLN A 337 20.84 3.73 7.56
C GLN A 337 19.92 2.72 6.88
N ARG A 338 18.59 2.89 6.99
CA ARG A 338 17.59 1.95 6.46
C ARG A 338 17.87 1.55 5.01
N GLN A 339 18.08 2.53 4.13
CA GLN A 339 18.31 2.28 2.70
C GLN A 339 19.57 1.46 2.47
N ALA A 340 20.68 1.83 3.10
CA ALA A 340 21.96 1.14 2.97
C ALA A 340 21.88 -0.32 3.47
N LYS A 341 21.24 -0.56 4.63
CA LYS A 341 21.08 -1.91 5.19
C LYS A 341 20.15 -2.80 4.33
N VAL A 342 19.05 -2.23 3.83
CA VAL A 342 18.16 -2.92 2.90
C VAL A 342 18.87 -3.27 1.60
N GLN A 343 19.69 -2.36 1.09
CA GLN A 343 20.48 -2.60 -0.12
C GLN A 343 21.58 -3.67 0.11
N ALA A 344 22.28 -3.61 1.24
CA ALA A 344 23.26 -4.64 1.62
C ALA A 344 22.64 -6.05 1.70
N PHE A 345 21.38 -6.13 2.22
CA PHE A 345 20.65 -7.39 2.23
C PHE A 345 20.20 -7.82 0.83
N ARG A 346 19.79 -6.89 -0.05
CA ARG A 346 19.50 -7.20 -1.46
C ARG A 346 20.71 -7.78 -2.20
N GLU A 347 21.87 -7.18 -2.00
CA GLU A 347 23.14 -7.54 -2.61
C GLU A 347 23.82 -8.77 -1.96
N ARG A 348 23.13 -9.44 -1.04
CA ARG A 348 23.61 -10.63 -0.33
C ARG A 348 24.85 -10.40 0.52
N ARG A 349 25.16 -9.15 0.91
CA ARG A 349 26.27 -8.81 1.81
C ARG A 349 25.97 -9.15 3.27
N VAL A 350 24.72 -9.36 3.62
CA VAL A 350 24.25 -9.80 4.94
C VAL A 350 23.28 -10.97 4.80
N SER A 351 23.35 -11.94 5.72
CA SER A 351 22.58 -13.19 5.70
C SER A 351 21.21 -13.06 6.35
N GLY A 352 21.05 -12.19 7.34
CA GLY A 352 19.83 -12.01 8.10
C GLY A 352 19.43 -10.54 8.27
N LEU A 353 18.14 -10.27 8.27
CA LEU A 353 17.61 -8.94 8.52
C LEU A 353 16.46 -9.02 9.53
N VAL A 354 16.69 -8.43 10.72
CA VAL A 354 15.69 -8.36 11.79
C VAL A 354 14.93 -7.04 11.65
N THR A 355 13.61 -7.10 11.60
CA THR A 355 12.80 -5.94 11.29
C THR A 355 11.42 -6.00 11.97
N THR A 356 10.71 -4.88 11.96
CA THR A 356 9.28 -4.81 12.31
C THR A 356 8.42 -4.89 11.04
N THR A 357 7.11 -4.69 11.16
CA THR A 357 6.17 -4.66 10.04
C THR A 357 6.52 -3.66 8.93
N ILE A 358 7.53 -2.79 9.12
CA ILE A 358 7.96 -1.82 8.10
C ILE A 358 8.35 -2.46 6.76
N LEU A 359 8.89 -3.66 6.78
CA LEU A 359 9.30 -4.40 5.58
C LEU A 359 8.25 -5.45 5.12
N GLU A 360 7.03 -5.43 5.66
CA GLU A 360 5.94 -6.28 5.16
C GLU A 360 5.51 -5.92 3.74
N ARG A 361 5.79 -4.68 3.29
CA ARG A 361 5.39 -4.12 1.98
C ARG A 361 6.53 -3.29 1.37
N GLY A 362 6.37 -2.86 0.11
CA GLY A 362 7.23 -1.88 -0.57
C GLY A 362 8.65 -2.35 -0.94
N VAL A 363 9.10 -3.56 -0.61
CA VAL A 363 10.45 -4.03 -0.93
C VAL A 363 10.42 -5.48 -1.40
N THR A 364 11.20 -5.82 -2.42
CA THR A 364 11.36 -7.20 -2.89
C THR A 364 12.75 -7.71 -2.56
N PHE A 365 12.81 -8.89 -1.96
CA PHE A 365 14.05 -9.59 -1.67
C PHE A 365 14.06 -10.94 -2.40
N PRO A 366 15.12 -11.26 -3.15
CA PRO A 366 15.24 -12.56 -3.81
C PRO A 366 15.62 -13.66 -2.82
N ALA A 367 15.06 -14.85 -3.00
CA ALA A 367 15.43 -16.08 -2.30
C ALA A 367 15.58 -15.91 -0.76
N VAL A 368 14.50 -15.59 -0.08
CA VAL A 368 14.49 -15.39 1.38
C VAL A 368 13.51 -16.33 2.07
N CYS A 369 13.86 -16.78 3.27
CA CYS A 369 12.94 -17.38 4.24
C CYS A 369 12.41 -16.31 5.21
N VAL A 370 11.27 -16.55 5.81
CA VAL A 370 10.63 -15.63 6.75
C VAL A 370 10.38 -16.32 8.08
N LEU A 371 10.82 -15.66 9.14
CA LEU A 371 10.54 -16.01 10.52
C LEU A 371 9.77 -14.86 11.17
N ILE A 372 8.76 -15.15 11.96
CA ILE A 372 7.97 -14.17 12.70
C ILE A 372 8.04 -14.57 14.17
N LEU A 373 8.63 -13.77 15.03
CA LEU A 373 8.67 -13.97 16.47
C LEU A 373 7.56 -13.14 17.13
N GLY A 374 6.78 -13.77 18.00
CA GLY A 374 5.65 -13.11 18.65
C GLY A 374 4.48 -12.85 17.69
N GLY A 375 4.18 -13.79 16.78
CA GLY A 375 3.14 -13.61 15.77
C GLY A 375 1.71 -13.49 16.34
N ASP A 376 1.54 -13.72 17.63
CA ASP A 376 0.31 -13.50 18.42
C ASP A 376 0.20 -12.07 19.01
N ASP A 377 1.23 -11.24 18.85
CA ASP A 377 1.17 -9.82 19.22
C ASP A 377 0.17 -9.05 18.35
N LEU A 378 -0.53 -8.08 18.95
CA LEU A 378 -1.55 -7.26 18.29
C LEU A 378 -1.03 -6.43 17.09
N VAL A 379 0.27 -6.18 17.03
CA VAL A 379 0.94 -5.51 15.89
C VAL A 379 0.80 -6.32 14.61
N PHE A 380 0.77 -7.65 14.70
CA PHE A 380 0.61 -8.52 13.55
C PHE A 380 -0.86 -8.76 13.24
N SER A 381 -1.44 -7.90 12.39
CA SER A 381 -2.78 -8.15 11.84
C SER A 381 -2.80 -9.36 10.90
N THR A 382 -4.00 -9.90 10.61
CA THR A 382 -4.18 -10.95 9.58
C THR A 382 -3.57 -10.52 8.23
N ALA A 383 -3.76 -9.27 7.83
CA ALA A 383 -3.21 -8.72 6.61
C ALA A 383 -1.67 -8.70 6.64
N ALA A 384 -1.07 -8.24 7.75
CA ALA A 384 0.37 -8.22 7.94
C ALA A 384 0.97 -9.63 7.79
N LEU A 385 0.42 -10.63 8.47
CA LEU A 385 0.90 -12.01 8.39
C LEU A 385 0.84 -12.58 6.97
N VAL A 386 -0.23 -12.33 6.22
CA VAL A 386 -0.37 -12.76 4.82
C VAL A 386 0.62 -12.02 3.91
N GLN A 387 0.82 -10.72 4.11
CA GLN A 387 1.77 -9.91 3.34
C GLN A 387 3.23 -10.33 3.63
N ILE A 388 3.55 -10.59 4.89
CA ILE A 388 4.85 -11.11 5.33
C ILE A 388 5.10 -12.50 4.70
N ALA A 389 4.12 -13.41 4.77
CA ALA A 389 4.21 -14.71 4.10
C ALA A 389 4.46 -14.58 2.59
N GLY A 390 3.83 -13.59 1.98
CA GLY A 390 4.02 -13.26 0.57
C GLY A 390 5.40 -12.74 0.18
N ARG A 391 6.32 -12.48 1.12
CA ARG A 391 7.72 -12.12 0.84
C ARG A 391 8.53 -13.28 0.30
N VAL A 392 8.22 -14.49 0.72
CA VAL A 392 8.92 -15.72 0.32
C VAL A 392 8.53 -16.12 -1.10
N GLY A 393 9.48 -16.62 -1.89
CA GLY A 393 9.22 -17.22 -3.20
C GLY A 393 8.74 -16.26 -4.28
N ARG A 394 9.23 -15.01 -4.33
CA ARG A 394 8.84 -14.01 -5.34
C ARG A 394 9.52 -14.20 -6.69
N GLN A 395 10.58 -14.96 -6.75
CA GLN A 395 11.32 -15.23 -7.99
C GLN A 395 10.95 -16.59 -8.55
N ARG A 396 10.97 -16.69 -9.89
CA ARG A 396 10.68 -17.93 -10.62
C ARG A 396 11.67 -19.04 -10.27
N ASP A 397 12.94 -18.68 -10.13
CA ASP A 397 14.04 -19.63 -9.87
C ASP A 397 14.12 -20.05 -8.39
N HIS A 398 13.46 -19.30 -7.49
CA HIS A 398 13.35 -19.59 -6.07
C HIS A 398 11.87 -19.41 -5.62
N PRO A 399 10.96 -20.28 -6.06
CA PRO A 399 9.54 -20.13 -5.79
C PRO A 399 9.13 -20.50 -4.36
N GLY A 400 10.00 -21.24 -3.64
CA GLY A 400 9.79 -21.75 -2.29
C GLY A 400 10.56 -21.00 -1.21
N GLY A 401 10.45 -21.50 -0.01
CA GLY A 401 11.08 -21.05 1.22
C GLY A 401 10.15 -21.15 2.42
N ASP A 402 10.71 -21.09 3.62
CA ASP A 402 9.95 -21.22 4.85
C ASP A 402 9.24 -19.92 5.24
N VAL A 403 8.02 -20.07 5.76
CA VAL A 403 7.31 -19.03 6.51
C VAL A 403 6.90 -19.63 7.85
N ILE A 404 7.64 -19.28 8.91
CA ILE A 404 7.46 -19.85 10.24
C ILE A 404 7.09 -18.73 11.22
N CYS A 405 5.94 -18.90 11.86
CA CYS A 405 5.42 -18.02 12.89
C CYS A 405 5.63 -18.67 14.27
N TYR A 406 6.46 -18.07 15.09
CA TYR A 406 6.67 -18.42 16.49
C TYR A 406 5.73 -17.58 17.33
N ALA A 407 4.84 -18.22 18.08
CA ALA A 407 3.80 -17.56 18.87
C ALA A 407 3.58 -18.30 20.19
N THR A 408 3.14 -17.57 21.22
CA THR A 408 2.78 -18.18 22.50
C THR A 408 1.44 -18.94 22.39
N SER A 409 0.55 -18.44 21.52
CA SER A 409 -0.76 -19.05 21.28
C SER A 409 -1.18 -18.92 19.81
N GLN A 410 -2.04 -19.83 19.37
CA GLN A 410 -2.63 -19.80 18.04
C GLN A 410 -3.88 -18.90 18.04
N THR A 411 -3.66 -17.58 17.94
CA THR A 411 -4.74 -16.60 17.98
C THR A 411 -5.68 -16.68 16.75
N ARG A 412 -6.88 -16.09 16.88
CA ARG A 412 -7.83 -15.94 15.75
C ARG A 412 -7.20 -15.20 14.56
N THR A 413 -6.29 -14.27 14.81
CA THR A 413 -5.55 -13.52 13.78
C THR A 413 -4.68 -14.45 12.95
N ILE A 414 -3.91 -15.33 13.61
CA ILE A 414 -3.05 -16.34 12.95
C ILE A 414 -3.92 -17.34 12.16
N GLN A 415 -4.99 -17.86 12.77
CA GLN A 415 -5.91 -18.80 12.13
C GLN A 415 -6.55 -18.20 10.86
N ARG A 416 -6.98 -16.92 10.92
CA ARG A 416 -7.52 -16.21 9.76
C ARG A 416 -6.48 -16.03 8.66
N ALA A 417 -5.23 -15.73 9.00
CA ALA A 417 -4.15 -15.61 8.02
C ALA A 417 -3.89 -16.94 7.31
N GLN A 418 -3.81 -18.06 8.07
CA GLN A 418 -3.70 -19.42 7.52
C GLN A 418 -4.89 -19.76 6.63
N ALA A 419 -6.12 -19.49 7.09
CA ALA A 419 -7.35 -19.76 6.33
C ALA A 419 -7.38 -18.98 5.02
N MET A 420 -6.94 -17.71 5.02
CA MET A 420 -6.87 -16.86 3.81
C MET A 420 -5.83 -17.39 2.81
N ILE A 421 -4.62 -17.72 3.25
CA ILE A 421 -3.58 -18.33 2.41
C ILE A 421 -4.09 -19.64 1.80
N ASN A 422 -4.70 -20.51 2.63
CA ASN A 422 -5.23 -21.80 2.18
C ASN A 422 -6.40 -21.63 1.18
N ALA A 423 -7.28 -20.64 1.38
CA ALA A 423 -8.37 -20.36 0.46
C ALA A 423 -7.85 -19.87 -0.92
N LEU A 424 -6.85 -18.96 -0.92
CA LEU A 424 -6.19 -18.50 -2.14
C LEU A 424 -5.46 -19.66 -2.84
N ASN A 425 -4.74 -20.49 -2.10
CA ASN A 425 -4.04 -21.65 -2.65
C ASN A 425 -5.00 -22.69 -3.23
N ARG A 426 -6.17 -22.94 -2.60
CA ARG A 426 -7.20 -23.83 -3.19
C ARG A 426 -7.70 -23.30 -4.52
N ARG A 427 -7.96 -22.00 -4.63
CA ARG A 427 -8.33 -21.36 -5.91
C ARG A 427 -7.19 -21.45 -6.93
N GLY A 428 -5.95 -21.24 -6.50
CA GLY A 428 -4.78 -21.33 -7.36
C GLY A 428 -4.56 -22.73 -7.92
N ARG A 429 -4.75 -23.80 -7.12
CA ARG A 429 -4.65 -25.20 -7.59
C ARG A 429 -5.66 -25.50 -8.69
N ARG A 430 -6.90 -25.01 -8.59
CA ARG A 430 -7.93 -25.16 -9.63
C ARG A 430 -7.53 -24.51 -10.97
N LEU A 431 -6.59 -23.57 -10.95
CA LEU A 431 -6.04 -22.90 -12.13
C LEU A 431 -4.68 -23.46 -12.55
N GLY A 432 -4.29 -24.64 -12.08
CA GLY A 432 -3.01 -25.28 -12.41
C GLY A 432 -1.82 -24.74 -11.63
N GLY A 433 -2.03 -24.06 -10.51
CA GLY A 433 -0.97 -23.53 -9.65
C GLY A 433 -0.08 -24.61 -9.06
N ARG A 434 1.24 -24.41 -9.15
CA ARG A 434 2.27 -25.33 -8.66
C ARG A 434 2.56 -25.05 -7.17
N CYS A 435 2.83 -26.10 -6.40
CA CYS A 435 3.37 -25.95 -5.05
C CYS A 435 4.80 -25.39 -5.12
N PRO A 436 5.15 -24.44 -4.23
CA PRO A 436 6.51 -23.87 -4.19
C PRO A 436 7.52 -24.87 -3.63
#